data_dd8cfbf5939bd01d0e85dcbef5e98e92
#
_entry.id   dd8cfbf5939bd01d0e85dcbef5e98e92
#
_cell.length_a   1.000
_cell.length_b   1.000
_cell.length_c   1.000
_cell.angle_alpha   90.00
_cell.angle_beta   90.00
_cell.angle_gamma   90.00
#
_symmetry.space_group_name_H-M   'P 1'
#
loop_
_entity.id
_entity.type
_entity.pdbx_description
1 polymer ?
#
loop_
_entity_poly.entity_id
_entity_poly.type
_entity_poly.pdbx_seq_one_letter_code
_entity_poly.pdbx_strand_id
1 'polypeptide(L)'
;MQTIPVYEMSARAAAGREVYARNFGVVPAEAERIMNEHAGAVYTREAFEAAGGPGWQGQNLTDRDRSIAVITALVAQNVTGVRLSTYLTLARRTGLDERALTELMVLLTAYLGQPYTSLAMEAVRRSAG
;
A
#
# COMPACT_ATOMS: atom_id res chain seq x y z
N MET A 1 -40.16 4.30 -9.84
CA MET A 1 -38.90 3.56 -9.86
C MET A 1 -37.92 4.22 -8.90
N GLN A 2 -37.46 3.49 -7.94
CA GLN A 2 -36.46 4.01 -7.02
C GLN A 2 -35.10 4.12 -7.71
N THR A 3 -34.58 5.31 -7.76
CA THR A 3 -33.19 5.51 -8.18
C THR A 3 -32.26 5.04 -7.06
N ILE A 4 -31.25 4.30 -7.44
CA ILE A 4 -30.18 3.92 -6.50
C ILE A 4 -29.53 5.23 -6.04
N PRO A 5 -29.47 5.48 -4.72
CA PRO A 5 -28.85 6.71 -4.24
C PRO A 5 -27.39 6.76 -4.72
N VAL A 6 -27.03 7.88 -5.34
CA VAL A 6 -25.63 8.18 -5.60
C VAL A 6 -25.05 8.61 -4.25
N TYR A 7 -24.29 7.73 -3.63
CA TYR A 7 -23.61 8.09 -2.39
C TYR A 7 -22.53 9.10 -2.71
N GLU A 8 -22.67 10.29 -2.17
CA GLU A 8 -21.56 11.23 -2.17
C GLU A 8 -20.42 10.60 -1.38
N MET A 9 -19.22 10.75 -1.91
CA MET A 9 -18.05 10.26 -1.23
C MET A 9 -17.82 11.13 0.01
N SER A 10 -17.69 10.51 1.18
CA SER A 10 -17.36 11.23 2.39
C SER A 10 -15.97 11.86 2.26
N ALA A 11 -15.70 12.87 3.07
CA ALA A 11 -14.37 13.48 3.10
C ALA A 11 -13.29 12.45 3.45
N ARG A 12 -13.62 11.52 4.34
CA ARG A 12 -12.71 10.45 4.73
C ARG A 12 -12.44 9.49 3.57
N ALA A 13 -13.47 9.06 2.85
CA ALA A 13 -13.30 8.20 1.68
C ALA A 13 -12.53 8.91 0.56
N ALA A 14 -12.80 10.20 0.34
CA ALA A 14 -12.07 10.98 -0.65
C ALA A 14 -10.57 11.06 -0.30
N ALA A 15 -10.24 11.27 0.97
CA ALA A 15 -8.85 11.27 1.44
C ALA A 15 -8.20 9.90 1.22
N GLY A 16 -8.92 8.81 1.48
CA GLY A 16 -8.43 7.45 1.24
C GLY A 16 -8.22 7.15 -0.24
N ARG A 17 -9.10 7.64 -1.10
CA ARG A 17 -8.93 7.52 -2.55
C ARG A 17 -7.63 8.17 -3.01
N GLU A 18 -7.31 9.34 -2.48
CA GLU A 18 -6.04 10.02 -2.76
C GLU A 18 -4.83 9.21 -2.29
N VAL A 19 -4.93 8.55 -1.14
CA VAL A 19 -3.87 7.66 -0.65
C VAL A 19 -3.60 6.54 -1.65
N TYR A 20 -4.65 5.84 -2.09
CA TYR A 20 -4.49 4.75 -3.06
C TYR A 20 -3.95 5.26 -4.41
N ALA A 21 -4.43 6.41 -4.87
CA ALA A 21 -3.92 7.01 -6.10
C ALA A 21 -2.43 7.28 -6.03
N ARG A 22 -1.99 7.87 -4.92
CA ARG A 22 -0.57 8.14 -4.68
C ARG A 22 0.23 6.84 -4.59
N ASN A 23 -0.28 5.85 -3.87
CA ASN A 23 0.41 4.58 -3.69
C ASN A 23 0.56 3.82 -5.01
N PHE A 24 -0.47 3.86 -5.86
CA PHE A 24 -0.42 3.22 -7.17
C PHE A 24 0.31 4.07 -8.22
N GLY A 25 0.51 5.35 -7.95
CA GLY A 25 1.12 6.27 -8.91
C GLY A 25 0.19 6.61 -10.06
N VAL A 26 -1.11 6.72 -9.81
CA VAL A 26 -2.13 7.03 -10.82
C VAL A 26 -3.05 8.13 -10.32
N VAL A 27 -3.91 8.67 -11.19
CA VAL A 27 -4.93 9.63 -10.78
C VAL A 27 -6.03 8.95 -9.97
N PRO A 28 -6.75 9.67 -9.10
CA PRO A 28 -7.74 9.07 -8.21
C PRO A 28 -8.82 8.25 -8.92
N ALA A 29 -9.33 8.71 -10.05
CA ALA A 29 -10.34 7.97 -10.81
C ALA A 29 -9.80 6.62 -11.31
N GLU A 30 -8.53 6.55 -11.68
CA GLU A 30 -7.90 5.31 -12.13
C GLU A 30 -7.69 4.34 -10.97
N ALA A 31 -7.29 4.83 -9.81
CA ALA A 31 -7.17 4.00 -8.60
C ALA A 31 -8.52 3.37 -8.26
N GLU A 32 -9.59 4.15 -8.29
CA GLU A 32 -10.94 3.66 -8.03
C GLU A 32 -11.35 2.61 -9.05
N ARG A 33 -11.09 2.84 -10.34
CA ARG A 33 -11.40 1.89 -11.41
C ARG A 33 -10.69 0.55 -11.20
N ILE A 34 -9.38 0.60 -10.92
CA ILE A 34 -8.57 -0.60 -10.66
C ILE A 34 -9.16 -1.39 -9.50
N MET A 35 -9.43 -0.72 -8.39
CA MET A 35 -9.93 -1.38 -7.19
C MET A 35 -11.33 -1.95 -7.39
N ASN A 36 -12.20 -1.23 -8.10
CA ASN A 36 -13.54 -1.72 -8.40
C ASN A 36 -13.51 -2.98 -9.26
N GLU A 37 -12.61 -3.05 -10.23
CA GLU A 37 -12.44 -4.25 -11.05
C GLU A 37 -11.96 -5.45 -10.23
N HIS A 38 -11.05 -5.23 -9.29
CA HIS A 38 -10.45 -6.32 -8.52
C HIS A 38 -11.29 -6.77 -7.32
N ALA A 39 -12.01 -5.85 -6.69
CA ALA A 39 -12.64 -6.16 -5.41
C ALA A 39 -14.11 -5.70 -5.31
N GLY A 40 -14.60 -4.97 -6.30
CA GLY A 40 -15.97 -4.45 -6.30
C GLY A 40 -16.08 -3.11 -5.58
N ALA A 41 -17.17 -2.37 -5.91
CA ALA A 41 -17.36 -1.00 -5.47
C ALA A 41 -17.58 -0.88 -3.95
N VAL A 42 -18.26 -1.85 -3.35
CA VAL A 42 -18.51 -1.81 -1.89
C VAL A 42 -17.21 -1.95 -1.12
N TYR A 43 -16.40 -2.95 -1.47
CA TYR A 43 -15.09 -3.13 -0.82
C TYR A 43 -14.20 -1.91 -1.04
N THR A 44 -14.17 -1.39 -2.25
CA THR A 44 -13.36 -0.21 -2.58
C THR A 44 -13.73 0.98 -1.70
N ARG A 45 -15.02 1.22 -1.49
CA ARG A 45 -15.47 2.31 -0.63
C ARG A 45 -15.00 2.13 0.82
N GLU A 46 -15.11 0.91 1.34
CA GLU A 46 -14.66 0.61 2.70
C GLU A 46 -13.14 0.76 2.83
N ALA A 47 -12.40 0.35 1.79
CA ALA A 47 -10.94 0.53 1.76
C ALA A 47 -10.57 2.02 1.76
N PHE A 48 -11.30 2.85 1.02
CA PHE A 48 -11.09 4.30 1.02
C PHE A 48 -11.37 4.90 2.39
N GLU A 49 -12.46 4.49 3.04
CA GLU A 49 -12.77 4.95 4.40
C GLU A 49 -11.63 4.61 5.38
N ALA A 50 -11.12 3.39 5.30
CA ALA A 50 -10.01 2.95 6.16
C ALA A 50 -8.74 3.77 5.92
N ALA A 51 -8.38 3.99 4.66
CA ALA A 51 -7.15 4.73 4.30
C ALA A 51 -7.29 6.24 4.54
N GLY A 52 -8.50 6.75 4.63
CA GLY A 52 -8.74 8.15 4.95
C GLY A 52 -8.63 8.49 6.43
N GLY A 53 -8.41 7.49 7.28
CA GLY A 53 -8.27 7.68 8.71
C GLY A 53 -6.88 8.10 9.16
N PRO A 54 -6.66 8.19 10.47
CA PRO A 54 -5.43 8.78 11.03
C PRO A 54 -4.15 7.99 10.73
N GLY A 55 -4.25 6.72 10.35
CA GLY A 55 -3.07 5.95 9.97
C GLY A 55 -2.33 6.56 8.79
N TRP A 56 -3.06 7.01 7.77
CA TRP A 56 -2.47 7.65 6.58
C TRP A 56 -2.52 9.17 6.65
N GLN A 57 -3.44 9.75 7.41
CA GLN A 57 -3.64 11.21 7.46
C GLN A 57 -2.94 11.86 8.65
N GLY A 58 -2.48 11.10 9.62
CA GLY A 58 -1.82 11.61 10.80
C GLY A 58 -0.46 12.24 10.48
N GLN A 59 0.02 13.09 11.38
CA GLN A 59 1.24 13.87 11.17
C GLN A 59 2.45 13.34 11.95
N ASN A 60 2.27 12.27 12.72
CA ASN A 60 3.34 11.73 13.57
C ASN A 60 4.19 10.67 12.89
N LEU A 61 3.70 10.09 11.79
CA LEU A 61 4.45 9.17 10.95
C LEU A 61 4.68 9.82 9.58
N THR A 62 5.87 9.64 9.05
CA THR A 62 6.16 10.04 7.67
C THR A 62 5.69 8.98 6.69
N ASP A 63 5.63 9.30 5.41
CA ASP A 63 5.32 8.30 4.38
C ASP A 63 6.40 7.21 4.32
N ARG A 64 7.65 7.55 4.64
CA ARG A 64 8.73 6.58 4.77
C ARG A 64 8.44 5.59 5.89
N ASP A 65 8.02 6.08 7.06
CA ASP A 65 7.63 5.25 8.19
C ASP A 65 6.48 4.31 7.82
N ARG A 66 5.47 4.84 7.14
CA ARG A 66 4.31 4.06 6.69
C ARG A 66 4.72 2.97 5.70
N SER A 67 5.63 3.28 4.77
CA SER A 67 6.14 2.30 3.81
C SER A 67 6.83 1.13 4.53
N ILE A 68 7.67 1.43 5.51
CA ILE A 68 8.34 0.39 6.31
C ILE A 68 7.30 -0.48 7.02
N ALA A 69 6.30 0.14 7.65
CA ALA A 69 5.27 -0.59 8.39
C ALA A 69 4.45 -1.50 7.47
N VAL A 70 4.01 -0.99 6.31
CA VAL A 70 3.19 -1.76 5.37
C VAL A 70 4.00 -2.90 4.76
N ILE A 71 5.24 -2.64 4.33
CA ILE A 71 6.12 -3.68 3.79
C ILE A 71 6.33 -4.78 4.84
N THR A 72 6.62 -4.41 6.07
CA THR A 72 6.80 -5.37 7.17
C THR A 72 5.55 -6.24 7.35
N ALA A 73 4.37 -5.63 7.34
CA ALA A 73 3.11 -6.35 7.48
C ALA A 73 2.88 -7.33 6.33
N LEU A 74 3.20 -6.92 5.10
CA LEU A 74 3.05 -7.78 3.92
C LEU A 74 4.02 -8.97 3.97
N VAL A 75 5.28 -8.72 4.30
CA VAL A 75 6.29 -9.78 4.41
C VAL A 75 5.92 -10.76 5.52
N ALA A 76 5.44 -10.26 6.66
CA ALA A 76 5.02 -11.09 7.78
C ALA A 76 3.87 -12.03 7.43
N GLN A 77 3.02 -11.63 6.49
CA GLN A 77 1.89 -12.43 6.02
C GLN A 77 2.21 -13.23 4.75
N ASN A 78 3.45 -13.22 4.31
CA ASN A 78 3.91 -13.86 3.07
C ASN A 78 3.13 -13.35 1.84
N VAL A 79 2.76 -12.08 1.85
CA VAL A 79 2.12 -11.43 0.71
C VAL A 79 3.21 -10.92 -0.21
N THR A 80 3.27 -11.49 -1.40
CA THR A 80 4.23 -11.12 -2.44
C THR A 80 3.48 -10.65 -3.69
N GLY A 81 4.15 -10.56 -4.81
CA GLY A 81 3.52 -10.18 -6.08
C GLY A 81 3.20 -8.69 -6.14
N VAL A 82 2.08 -8.35 -6.79
CA VAL A 82 1.72 -6.97 -7.10
C VAL A 82 1.57 -6.09 -5.85
N ARG A 83 0.98 -6.63 -4.78
CA ARG A 83 0.80 -5.86 -3.54
C ARG A 83 2.14 -5.45 -2.95
N LEU A 84 3.07 -6.38 -2.83
CA LEU A 84 4.39 -6.05 -2.30
C LEU A 84 5.14 -5.10 -3.24
N SER A 85 5.14 -5.37 -4.55
CA SER A 85 5.86 -4.52 -5.50
C SER A 85 5.32 -3.09 -5.54
N THR A 86 4.02 -2.90 -5.35
CA THR A 86 3.41 -1.56 -5.24
C THR A 86 4.04 -0.77 -4.08
N TYR A 87 4.14 -1.38 -2.92
CA TYR A 87 4.69 -0.69 -1.74
C TYR A 87 6.21 -0.59 -1.77
N LEU A 88 6.91 -1.50 -2.44
CA LEU A 88 8.35 -1.33 -2.68
C LEU A 88 8.60 -0.12 -3.58
N THR A 89 7.79 0.06 -4.62
CA THR A 89 7.88 1.23 -5.49
C THR A 89 7.61 2.52 -4.72
N LEU A 90 6.56 2.52 -3.89
CA LEU A 90 6.24 3.66 -3.03
C LEU A 90 7.41 3.95 -2.07
N ALA A 91 7.97 2.93 -1.46
CA ALA A 91 9.08 3.07 -0.54
C ALA A 91 10.28 3.77 -1.20
N ARG A 92 10.61 3.40 -2.42
CA ARG A 92 11.70 4.05 -3.17
C ARG A 92 11.44 5.53 -3.38
N ARG A 93 10.19 5.92 -3.65
CA ARG A 93 9.82 7.34 -3.78
C ARG A 93 9.95 8.10 -2.46
N THR A 94 9.88 7.41 -1.33
CA THR A 94 10.00 8.02 0.00
C THR A 94 11.43 7.97 0.54
N GLY A 95 12.39 7.51 -0.27
CA GLY A 95 13.81 7.51 0.09
C GLY A 95 14.38 6.19 0.56
N LEU A 96 13.61 5.11 0.48
CA LEU A 96 14.11 3.76 0.79
C LEU A 96 14.67 3.15 -0.50
N ASP A 97 15.97 3.30 -0.71
CA ASP A 97 16.65 2.69 -1.85
C ASP A 97 16.88 1.18 -1.62
N GLU A 98 17.50 0.51 -2.59
CA GLU A 98 17.74 -0.92 -2.49
C GLU A 98 18.58 -1.29 -1.27
N ARG A 99 19.53 -0.45 -0.90
CA ARG A 99 20.37 -0.70 0.29
C ARG A 99 19.54 -0.67 1.57
N ALA A 100 18.66 0.33 1.69
CA ALA A 100 17.77 0.45 2.84
C ALA A 100 16.77 -0.71 2.89
N LEU A 101 16.20 -1.09 1.76
CA LEU A 101 15.26 -2.21 1.69
C LEU A 101 15.95 -3.54 2.02
N THR A 102 17.19 -3.74 1.55
CA THR A 102 17.98 -4.91 1.91
C THR A 102 18.25 -4.94 3.41
N GLU A 103 18.65 -3.82 3.99
CA GLU A 103 18.89 -3.72 5.43
C GLU A 103 17.62 -4.03 6.23
N LEU A 104 16.46 -3.55 5.76
CA LEU A 104 15.18 -3.89 6.37
C LEU A 104 14.92 -5.39 6.35
N MET A 105 15.17 -6.06 5.22
CA MET A 105 14.96 -7.51 5.12
C MET A 105 15.95 -8.29 5.99
N VAL A 106 17.18 -7.81 6.11
CA VAL A 106 18.15 -8.41 7.04
C VAL A 106 17.66 -8.30 8.48
N LEU A 107 17.16 -7.12 8.86
CA LEU A 107 16.58 -6.93 10.18
C LEU A 107 15.40 -7.88 10.41
N LEU A 108 14.47 -7.94 9.46
CA LEU A 108 13.26 -8.74 9.58
C LEU A 108 13.54 -10.25 9.59
N THR A 109 14.66 -10.70 9.03
CA THR A 109 15.02 -12.12 9.04
C THR A 109 15.10 -12.66 10.48
N ALA A 110 15.57 -11.85 11.42
CA ALA A 110 15.64 -12.24 12.82
C ALA A 110 14.27 -12.40 13.48
N TYR A 111 13.25 -11.75 12.97
CA TYR A 111 11.92 -11.71 13.58
C TYR A 111 10.88 -12.53 12.83
N LEU A 112 11.02 -12.66 11.51
CA LEU A 112 10.05 -13.34 10.66
C LEU A 112 10.54 -14.66 10.09
N GLY A 113 11.85 -14.86 10.04
CA GLY A 113 12.45 -16.05 9.46
C GLY A 113 12.89 -15.87 8.01
N GLN A 114 13.91 -16.59 7.64
CA GLN A 114 14.56 -16.50 6.34
C GLN A 114 13.65 -16.88 5.16
N PRO A 115 12.74 -17.86 5.26
CA PRO A 115 11.87 -18.19 4.12
C PRO A 115 11.03 -17.02 3.62
N TYR A 116 10.48 -16.21 4.53
CA TYR A 116 9.67 -15.05 4.15
C TYR A 116 10.53 -13.93 3.58
N THR A 117 11.64 -13.62 4.24
CA THR A 117 12.47 -12.50 3.82
C THR A 117 13.25 -12.78 2.54
N SER A 118 13.59 -14.04 2.25
CA SER A 118 14.23 -14.37 0.99
C SER A 118 13.30 -14.14 -0.21
N LEU A 119 12.02 -14.49 -0.07
CA LEU A 119 11.02 -14.19 -1.09
C LEU A 119 10.84 -12.68 -1.27
N ALA A 120 10.83 -11.94 -0.17
CA ALA A 120 10.75 -10.48 -0.21
C ALA A 120 11.98 -9.88 -0.90
N MET A 121 13.17 -10.42 -0.65
CA MET A 121 14.39 -9.95 -1.30
C MET A 121 14.36 -10.16 -2.81
N GLU A 122 13.79 -11.27 -3.27
CA GLU A 122 13.60 -11.47 -4.71
C GLU A 122 12.73 -10.36 -5.30
N ALA A 123 11.66 -9.98 -4.59
CA ALA A 123 10.80 -8.88 -5.02
C ALA A 123 11.54 -7.53 -5.00
N VAL A 124 12.34 -7.27 -3.99
CA VAL A 124 13.16 -6.05 -3.90
C VAL A 124 14.08 -5.93 -5.11
N ARG A 125 14.73 -7.01 -5.47
CA ARG A 125 15.65 -7.00 -6.60
C ARG A 125 14.93 -6.84 -7.95
N ARG A 126 13.78 -7.47 -8.12
CA ARG A 126 12.97 -7.31 -9.33
C ARG A 126 12.44 -5.89 -9.49
N SER A 127 12.12 -5.23 -8.37
CA SER A 127 11.56 -3.87 -8.40
C SER A 127 12.61 -2.80 -8.68
N ALA A 128 13.87 -3.15 -8.72
CA ALA A 128 14.98 -2.22 -8.96
C ALA A 128 15.15 -1.83 -10.43
N GLY A 129 14.45 -2.49 -11.34
CA GLY A 129 14.56 -2.27 -12.77
C GLY A 129 13.95 -1.00 -13.25
#